data_e1dfc14d1723e11fd02127e3336cd08e
#
_entry.id   e1dfc14d1723e11fd02127e3336cd08e
#
_cell.length_a   1.000
_cell.length_b   1.000
_cell.length_c   1.000
_cell.angle_alpha   90.00
_cell.angle_beta   90.00
_cell.angle_gamma   90.00
#
_symmetry.space_group_name_H-M   'P 1'
#
loop_
_entity.id
_entity.type
_entity.pdbx_description
1 polymer ?
#
loop_
_entity_poly.entity_id
_entity_poly.type
_entity_poly.pdbx_seq_one_letter_code
_entity_poly.pdbx_strand_id
1 'polypeptide(L)'
;THTNLWKEQFGTEIINGDLNLIGWNIGKQDSSGQNVNKLGSKGHPIVYGMPWCGTSGIASTKSYPLGGIVLLGRSDNDHFESLTNDQKIVRVMQRMISPVWTEDMLETNLKCAAKLAKEVPIYYLLCTKEPSAAYVMKARIDKEDAQQ
;
A
#
# COMPACT_ATOMS: atom_id res chain seq x y z
N THR A 1 -11.93 -11.89 -0.06
CA THR A 1 -11.23 -10.66 0.37
C THR A 1 -11.44 -9.54 -0.64
N HIS A 2 -11.21 -8.29 -0.26
CA HIS A 2 -11.38 -7.13 -1.16
C HIS A 2 -10.48 -7.22 -2.41
N THR A 3 -9.27 -7.76 -2.29
CA THR A 3 -8.37 -8.03 -3.42
C THR A 3 -8.97 -9.01 -4.44
N ASN A 4 -9.73 -10.00 -3.99
CA ASN A 4 -10.43 -10.92 -4.90
C ASN A 4 -11.55 -10.20 -5.66
N LEU A 5 -12.29 -9.28 -5.02
CA LEU A 5 -13.28 -8.47 -5.72
C LEU A 5 -12.64 -7.66 -6.86
N TRP A 6 -11.48 -7.07 -6.60
CA TRP A 6 -10.75 -6.34 -7.64
C TRP A 6 -10.32 -7.23 -8.80
N LYS A 7 -9.80 -8.42 -8.50
CA LYS A 7 -9.43 -9.40 -9.53
C LYS A 7 -10.64 -9.82 -10.35
N GLU A 8 -11.76 -10.12 -9.71
CA GLU A 8 -12.99 -10.57 -10.36
C GLU A 8 -13.63 -9.47 -11.21
N GLN A 9 -13.68 -8.24 -10.71
CA GLN A 9 -14.36 -7.13 -11.39
C GLN A 9 -13.50 -6.44 -12.45
N PHE A 10 -12.18 -6.36 -12.26
CA PHE A 10 -11.29 -5.55 -13.10
C PHE A 10 -10.11 -6.33 -13.68
N GLY A 11 -9.99 -7.62 -13.39
CA GLY A 11 -8.88 -8.44 -13.89
C GLY A 11 -7.52 -8.07 -13.29
N THR A 12 -7.48 -7.40 -12.12
CA THR A 12 -6.24 -6.97 -11.50
C THR A 12 -5.41 -8.15 -11.02
N GLU A 13 -4.09 -8.03 -11.07
CA GLU A 13 -3.17 -9.01 -10.52
C GLU A 13 -3.07 -8.86 -8.99
N ILE A 14 -3.06 -9.98 -8.28
CA ILE A 14 -2.77 -10.04 -6.86
C ILE A 14 -1.34 -10.55 -6.71
N ILE A 15 -0.43 -9.71 -6.22
CA ILE A 15 0.98 -10.09 -6.02
C ILE A 15 1.21 -10.86 -4.71
N ASN A 16 0.38 -10.62 -3.70
CA ASN A 16 0.36 -11.39 -2.46
C ASN A 16 -1.01 -11.22 -1.78
N GLY A 17 -1.52 -12.28 -1.19
CA GLY A 17 -2.82 -12.27 -0.53
C GLY A 17 -2.79 -12.00 0.97
N ASP A 18 -1.60 -11.84 1.57
CA ASP A 18 -1.44 -11.71 3.02
C ASP A 18 -0.48 -10.57 3.39
N LEU A 19 0.78 -10.65 2.96
CA LEU A 19 1.86 -9.77 3.39
C LEU A 19 2.64 -9.22 2.21
N ASN A 20 2.85 -7.92 2.17
CA ASN A 20 3.70 -7.27 1.18
C ASN A 20 4.85 -6.52 1.87
N LEU A 21 6.03 -6.54 1.24
CA LEU A 21 7.14 -5.71 1.64
C LEU A 21 7.03 -4.36 0.92
N ILE A 22 7.17 -3.28 1.66
CA ILE A 22 7.28 -1.94 1.09
C ILE A 22 8.69 -1.43 1.34
N GLY A 23 9.35 -0.98 0.28
CA GLY A 23 10.66 -0.39 0.34
C GLY A 23 10.76 0.84 -0.55
N TRP A 24 11.81 1.61 -0.35
CA TRP A 24 12.15 2.71 -1.24
C TRP A 24 13.30 2.28 -2.13
N ASN A 25 13.15 2.47 -3.43
CA ASN A 25 14.23 2.20 -4.37
C ASN A 25 15.31 3.28 -4.20
N ILE A 26 16.26 2.99 -3.35
CA ILE A 26 17.51 3.75 -3.32
C ILE A 26 18.29 3.25 -4.54
N GLY A 27 18.35 4.06 -5.59
CA GLY A 27 18.95 3.68 -6.85
C GLY A 27 20.27 2.93 -6.63
N LYS A 28 20.41 1.77 -7.28
CA LYS A 28 21.70 1.10 -7.35
C LYS A 28 22.64 2.06 -8.06
N GLN A 29 23.73 2.44 -7.42
CA GLN A 29 24.86 3.10 -8.07
C GLN A 29 25.48 2.07 -9.01
N ASP A 30 25.69 2.44 -10.26
CA ASP A 30 26.54 1.67 -11.15
C ASP A 30 28.02 1.75 -10.70
N SER A 31 28.87 0.99 -11.35
CA SER A 31 30.32 0.99 -11.08
C SER A 31 31.01 2.36 -11.33
N SER A 32 30.29 3.33 -11.89
CA SER A 32 30.71 4.73 -12.08
C SER A 32 30.13 5.70 -11.07
N GLY A 33 29.35 5.22 -10.09
CA GLY A 33 28.70 6.05 -9.05
C GLY A 33 27.46 6.80 -9.51
N GLN A 34 26.93 6.49 -10.71
CA GLN A 34 25.71 7.11 -11.22
C GLN A 34 24.48 6.27 -10.87
N ASN A 35 23.40 6.94 -10.46
CA ASN A 35 22.10 6.28 -10.17
C ASN A 35 21.45 5.77 -11.47
N VAL A 36 21.40 4.45 -11.65
CA VAL A 36 20.93 3.81 -12.90
C VAL A 36 19.40 3.72 -13.00
N ASN A 37 18.65 4.16 -12.00
CA ASN A 37 17.19 4.07 -12.03
C ASN A 37 16.54 5.34 -12.58
N LYS A 38 16.21 5.30 -13.86
CA LYS A 38 15.42 6.32 -14.56
C LYS A 38 13.95 6.44 -14.12
N LEU A 39 13.48 5.68 -13.16
CA LEU A 39 12.13 5.81 -12.62
C LEU A 39 12.19 6.61 -11.31
N GLY A 40 12.14 7.93 -11.42
CA GLY A 40 11.95 8.85 -10.30
C GLY A 40 13.14 8.98 -9.35
N SER A 41 13.97 9.97 -9.54
CA SER A 41 15.18 10.30 -8.75
C SER A 41 14.92 10.77 -7.31
N LYS A 42 13.78 10.46 -6.72
CA LYS A 42 13.45 10.58 -5.29
C LYS A 42 12.60 9.38 -4.93
N GLY A 43 13.27 8.32 -4.48
CA GLY A 43 12.78 7.16 -3.78
C GLY A 43 11.26 6.94 -3.68
N HIS A 44 10.55 6.80 -4.81
CA HIS A 44 9.14 6.44 -4.78
C HIS A 44 8.99 5.06 -4.14
N PRO A 45 8.05 4.84 -3.22
CA PRO A 45 7.90 3.56 -2.56
C PRO A 45 7.50 2.48 -3.56
N ILE A 46 8.06 1.30 -3.39
CA ILE A 46 7.80 0.10 -4.19
C ILE A 46 7.21 -0.96 -3.30
N VAL A 47 6.17 -1.62 -3.77
CA VAL A 47 5.60 -2.81 -3.15
C VAL A 47 6.18 -4.06 -3.82
N TYR A 48 6.64 -5.00 -3.01
CA TYR A 48 7.21 -6.28 -3.42
C TYR A 48 6.29 -7.40 -2.98
N GLY A 49 6.05 -8.36 -3.86
CA GLY A 49 5.46 -9.63 -3.49
C GLY A 49 6.41 -10.42 -2.57
N MET A 50 5.85 -11.25 -1.71
CA MET A 50 6.58 -12.03 -0.73
C MET A 50 6.33 -13.53 -0.96
N PRO A 51 7.28 -14.41 -0.61
CA PRO A 51 7.10 -15.86 -0.74
C PRO A 51 6.09 -16.42 0.28
N TRP A 52 5.81 -15.69 1.35
CA TRP A 52 4.78 -16.07 2.32
C TRP A 52 3.42 -15.57 1.87
N CYS A 53 2.47 -16.46 1.74
CA CYS A 53 1.15 -16.18 1.16
C CYS A 53 -0.02 -16.51 2.10
N GLY A 54 0.25 -16.88 3.34
CA GLY A 54 -0.77 -17.30 4.29
C GLY A 54 -1.68 -18.39 3.72
N THR A 55 -2.96 -18.31 4.02
CA THR A 55 -3.96 -19.26 3.52
C THR A 55 -4.44 -18.96 2.09
N SER A 56 -4.02 -17.84 1.52
CA SER A 56 -4.45 -17.44 0.16
C SER A 56 -3.81 -18.27 -0.96
N GLY A 57 -2.60 -18.82 -0.71
CA GLY A 57 -1.81 -19.50 -1.73
C GLY A 57 -1.24 -18.56 -2.80
N ILE A 58 -1.43 -17.23 -2.68
CA ILE A 58 -1.01 -16.24 -3.67
C ILE A 58 0.31 -15.61 -3.24
N ALA A 59 1.37 -15.92 -3.98
CA ALA A 59 2.71 -15.34 -3.82
C ALA A 59 3.30 -15.00 -5.18
N SER A 60 4.08 -13.93 -5.24
CA SER A 60 4.74 -13.47 -6.46
C SER A 60 6.09 -12.84 -6.12
N THR A 61 7.03 -12.91 -7.06
CA THR A 61 8.32 -12.20 -6.98
C THR A 61 8.28 -10.83 -7.66
N LYS A 62 7.12 -10.44 -8.21
CA LYS A 62 6.94 -9.16 -8.89
C LYS A 62 6.96 -8.00 -7.92
N SER A 63 7.30 -6.83 -8.44
CA SER A 63 7.27 -5.56 -7.71
C SER A 63 6.68 -4.46 -8.57
N TYR A 64 6.03 -3.51 -7.92
CA TYR A 64 5.35 -2.39 -8.58
C TYR A 64 5.53 -1.10 -7.79
N PRO A 65 5.51 0.07 -8.43
CA PRO A 65 5.36 1.33 -7.71
C PRO A 65 4.10 1.31 -6.84
N LEU A 66 4.22 1.80 -5.61
CA LEU A 66 3.09 1.85 -4.68
C LEU A 66 2.22 3.08 -4.99
N GLY A 67 1.10 2.90 -5.66
CA GLY A 67 0.17 3.97 -6.02
C GLY A 67 -0.70 4.48 -4.87
N GLY A 68 -0.97 3.65 -3.87
CA GLY A 68 -1.80 4.03 -2.72
C GLY A 68 -1.98 2.90 -1.72
N ILE A 69 -2.50 3.25 -0.55
CA ILE A 69 -2.84 2.31 0.53
C ILE A 69 -4.32 2.46 0.85
N VAL A 70 -5.07 1.36 0.79
CA VAL A 70 -6.47 1.33 1.18
C VAL A 70 -6.62 0.58 2.48
N LEU A 71 -6.95 1.30 3.53
CA LEU A 71 -7.32 0.74 4.82
C LEU A 71 -8.81 0.38 4.77
N LEU A 72 -9.13 -0.85 5.16
CA LEU A 72 -10.50 -1.34 5.12
C LEU A 72 -11.12 -1.40 6.51
N GLY A 73 -12.38 -0.96 6.62
CA GLY A 73 -13.25 -1.15 7.76
C GLY A 73 -14.57 -1.81 7.33
N ARG A 74 -15.29 -2.40 8.28
CA ARG A 74 -16.60 -3.01 8.01
C ARG A 74 -17.70 -1.99 8.17
N SER A 75 -18.66 -1.99 7.23
CA SER A 75 -19.87 -1.19 7.27
C SER A 75 -20.98 -1.89 6.48
N ASP A 76 -22.23 -1.49 6.71
CA ASP A 76 -23.40 -1.95 5.95
C ASP A 76 -23.53 -1.24 4.60
N ASN A 77 -22.74 -0.18 4.37
CA ASN A 77 -22.70 0.57 3.12
C ASN A 77 -21.26 1.02 2.81
N ASP A 78 -20.99 1.20 1.51
CA ASP A 78 -19.66 1.52 1.04
C ASP A 78 -19.46 3.04 1.00
N HIS A 79 -18.50 3.55 1.78
CA HIS A 79 -18.16 4.98 1.81
C HIS A 79 -16.75 5.24 2.33
N PHE A 80 -16.22 6.41 2.01
CA PHE A 80 -14.92 6.86 2.53
C PHE A 80 -15.09 7.67 3.79
N GLU A 81 -14.21 7.43 4.73
CA GLU A 81 -14.03 8.27 5.92
C GLU A 81 -12.71 9.05 5.79
N SER A 82 -12.78 10.35 6.04
CA SER A 82 -11.60 11.21 6.01
C SER A 82 -10.72 10.97 7.23
N LEU A 83 -9.41 10.85 7.01
CA LEU A 83 -8.43 10.70 8.05
C LEU A 83 -7.53 11.94 8.13
N THR A 84 -7.22 12.39 9.34
CA THR A 84 -6.12 13.32 9.59
C THR A 84 -4.77 12.64 9.32
N ASN A 85 -3.70 13.42 9.17
CA ASN A 85 -2.36 12.85 8.96
C ASN A 85 -1.94 11.92 10.10
N ASP A 86 -2.20 12.30 11.33
CA ASP A 86 -1.86 11.48 12.50
C ASP A 86 -2.64 10.16 12.52
N GLN A 87 -3.92 10.20 12.17
CA GLN A 87 -4.74 9.00 12.03
C GLN A 87 -4.22 8.07 10.92
N LYS A 88 -3.76 8.61 9.79
CA LYS A 88 -3.13 7.82 8.72
C LYS A 88 -1.89 7.10 9.23
N ILE A 89 -0.98 7.83 9.88
CA ILE A 89 0.26 7.28 10.44
C ILE A 89 -0.04 6.14 11.42
N VAL A 90 -0.90 6.40 12.41
CA VAL A 90 -1.25 5.41 13.44
C VAL A 90 -1.88 4.17 12.81
N ARG A 91 -2.82 4.33 11.87
CA ARG A 91 -3.50 3.21 11.23
C ARG A 91 -2.57 2.39 10.34
N VAL A 92 -1.58 3.01 9.69
CA VAL A 92 -0.53 2.30 8.94
C VAL A 92 0.33 1.51 9.90
N MET A 93 0.82 2.12 10.98
CA MET A 93 1.63 1.44 12.00
C MET A 93 0.94 0.20 12.58
N GLN A 94 -0.36 0.29 12.85
CA GLN A 94 -1.16 -0.84 13.36
C GLN A 94 -1.19 -2.06 12.42
N ARG A 95 -0.82 -1.88 11.16
CA ARG A 95 -0.80 -2.93 10.13
C ARG A 95 0.60 -3.33 9.67
N MET A 96 1.62 -2.66 10.20
CA MET A 96 3.00 -3.04 9.95
C MET A 96 3.36 -4.25 10.81
N ILE A 97 3.95 -5.27 10.19
CA ILE A 97 4.57 -6.37 10.90
C ILE A 97 6.05 -6.02 11.05
N SER A 98 6.37 -5.41 12.17
CA SER A 98 7.72 -4.92 12.45
C SER A 98 7.99 -4.99 13.94
N PRO A 99 9.23 -5.35 14.35
CA PRO A 99 9.57 -5.38 15.77
C PRO A 99 9.49 -3.99 16.39
N VAL A 100 8.96 -3.92 17.62
CA VAL A 100 8.82 -2.69 18.40
C VAL A 100 9.39 -2.87 19.82
N TRP A 101 10.38 -3.74 19.97
CA TRP A 101 10.91 -4.14 21.27
C TRP A 101 11.85 -3.10 21.89
N THR A 102 12.38 -2.20 21.08
CA THR A 102 13.23 -1.09 21.52
C THR A 102 12.68 0.24 21.05
N GLU A 103 13.09 1.31 21.72
CA GLU A 103 12.72 2.68 21.37
C GLU A 103 13.15 3.03 19.94
N ASP A 104 14.35 2.64 19.53
CA ASP A 104 14.89 2.86 18.18
C ASP A 104 14.06 2.15 17.10
N MET A 105 13.58 0.93 17.37
CA MET A 105 12.71 0.19 16.45
C MET A 105 11.36 0.87 16.32
N LEU A 106 10.77 1.31 17.42
CA LEU A 106 9.52 2.05 17.42
C LEU A 106 9.65 3.37 16.65
N GLU A 107 10.73 4.11 16.88
CA GLU A 107 11.01 5.36 16.16
C GLU A 107 11.19 5.12 14.66
N THR A 108 11.90 4.06 14.27
CA THR A 108 12.08 3.68 12.88
C THR A 108 10.76 3.36 12.20
N ASN A 109 9.88 2.61 12.86
CA ASN A 109 8.55 2.29 12.36
C ASN A 109 7.68 3.54 12.22
N LEU A 110 7.74 4.44 13.17
CA LEU A 110 7.02 5.71 13.13
C LEU A 110 7.49 6.58 11.94
N LYS A 111 8.82 6.69 11.75
CA LYS A 111 9.42 7.41 10.62
C LYS A 111 8.98 6.80 9.28
N CYS A 112 8.94 5.46 9.20
CA CYS A 112 8.51 4.74 8.01
C CYS A 112 7.03 5.00 7.68
N ALA A 113 6.14 4.89 8.67
CA ALA A 113 4.72 5.17 8.51
C ALA A 113 4.45 6.64 8.14
N ALA A 114 5.14 7.59 8.78
CA ALA A 114 5.04 9.01 8.48
C ALA A 114 5.50 9.32 7.04
N LYS A 115 6.59 8.69 6.60
CA LYS A 115 7.08 8.83 5.23
C LYS A 115 6.07 8.28 4.23
N LEU A 116 5.49 7.11 4.45
CA LEU A 116 4.42 6.55 3.61
C LEU A 116 3.21 7.49 3.55
N ALA A 117 2.74 7.99 4.68
CA ALA A 117 1.60 8.89 4.74
C ALA A 117 1.81 10.22 3.98
N LYS A 118 3.07 10.62 3.79
CA LYS A 118 3.46 11.81 3.02
C LYS A 118 3.58 11.55 1.52
N GLU A 119 4.05 10.36 1.14
CA GLU A 119 4.46 10.06 -0.24
C GLU A 119 3.39 9.32 -1.05
N VAL A 120 2.42 8.67 -0.38
CA VAL A 120 1.35 7.91 -1.05
C VAL A 120 -0.02 8.29 -0.49
N PRO A 121 -1.06 8.35 -1.33
CA PRO A 121 -2.43 8.51 -0.85
C PRO A 121 -2.83 7.34 0.04
N ILE A 122 -3.46 7.68 1.19
CA ILE A 122 -4.00 6.69 2.13
C ILE A 122 -5.49 6.93 2.27
N TYR A 123 -6.27 5.91 1.91
CA TYR A 123 -7.71 5.92 1.96
C TYR A 123 -8.22 5.07 3.11
N TYR A 124 -9.33 5.46 3.70
CA TYR A 124 -10.06 4.61 4.63
C TYR A 124 -11.44 4.34 4.05
N LEU A 125 -11.63 3.12 3.57
CA LEU A 125 -12.87 2.64 2.99
C LEU A 125 -13.61 1.79 4.02
N LEU A 126 -14.75 2.28 4.46
CA LEU A 126 -15.74 1.51 5.21
C LEU A 126 -16.64 0.82 4.19
N CYS A 127 -16.67 -0.52 4.19
CA CYS A 127 -17.28 -1.23 3.09
C CYS A 127 -17.95 -2.55 3.50
N THR A 128 -18.86 -2.96 2.63
CA THR A 128 -19.46 -4.28 2.60
C THR A 128 -18.48 -5.33 2.03
N LYS A 129 -18.93 -6.55 1.86
CA LYS A 129 -18.21 -7.61 1.15
C LYS A 129 -18.66 -7.76 -0.30
N GLU A 130 -19.54 -6.86 -0.76
CA GLU A 130 -20.14 -6.91 -2.07
C GLU A 130 -19.23 -6.27 -3.13
N PRO A 131 -19.41 -6.60 -4.42
CA PRO A 131 -18.64 -6.00 -5.52
C PRO A 131 -18.71 -4.48 -5.57
N SER A 132 -19.76 -3.86 -5.05
CA SER A 132 -19.93 -2.40 -4.96
C SER A 132 -18.75 -1.71 -4.28
N ALA A 133 -18.15 -2.35 -3.27
CA ALA A 133 -16.98 -1.84 -2.56
C ALA A 133 -15.77 -1.62 -3.49
N ALA A 134 -15.56 -2.52 -4.45
CA ALA A 134 -14.47 -2.38 -5.43
C ALA A 134 -14.75 -1.23 -6.41
N TYR A 135 -15.99 -1.07 -6.86
CA TYR A 135 -16.38 0.03 -7.75
C TYR A 135 -16.26 1.40 -7.08
N VAL A 136 -16.68 1.52 -5.81
CA VAL A 136 -16.53 2.77 -5.04
C VAL A 136 -15.05 3.17 -4.91
N MET A 137 -14.17 2.20 -4.63
CA MET A 137 -12.74 2.47 -4.55
C MET A 137 -12.15 2.83 -5.91
N LYS A 138 -12.52 2.10 -6.97
CA LYS A 138 -12.02 2.38 -8.32
C LYS A 138 -12.40 3.78 -8.78
N ALA A 139 -13.65 4.19 -8.60
CA ALA A 139 -14.13 5.52 -8.95
C ALA A 139 -13.36 6.63 -8.20
N ARG A 140 -12.90 6.37 -6.98
CA ARG A 140 -12.07 7.30 -6.21
C ARG A 140 -10.68 7.44 -6.81
N ILE A 141 -10.02 6.32 -7.16
CA ILE A 141 -8.69 6.32 -7.78
C ILE A 141 -8.75 7.02 -9.14
N ASP A 142 -9.69 6.63 -10.00
CA ASP A 142 -9.83 7.21 -11.34
C ASP A 142 -10.05 8.74 -11.31
N LYS A 143 -10.76 9.22 -10.30
CA LYS A 143 -10.99 10.66 -10.11
C LYS A 143 -9.71 11.42 -9.72
N GLU A 144 -8.86 10.82 -8.91
CA GLU A 144 -7.59 11.44 -8.49
C GLU A 144 -6.55 11.40 -9.62
N ASP A 145 -6.48 10.30 -10.38
CA ASP A 145 -5.61 10.20 -11.55
C ASP A 145 -5.96 11.23 -12.62
N ALA A 146 -7.24 11.55 -12.79
CA ALA A 146 -7.70 12.56 -13.73
C ALA A 146 -7.38 14.02 -13.29
N GLN A 147 -6.96 14.24 -12.06
CA GLN A 147 -6.62 15.57 -11.51
C GLN A 147 -5.10 15.84 -11.45
N GLN A 148 -4.28 14.86 -11.81
CA GLN A 148 -2.81 14.95 -11.90
C GLN A 148 -2.37 15.27 -13.34
#